data_424bdc5dd1a333c35a754871aec05cd0
#
_entry.id   424bdc5dd1a333c35a754871aec05cd0
#
_cell.length_a   1.000
_cell.length_b   1.000
_cell.length_c   1.000
_cell.angle_alpha   90.00
_cell.angle_beta   90.00
_cell.angle_gamma   90.00
#
_symmetry.space_group_name_H-M   'P 1'
#
loop_
_entity.id
_entity.type
_entity.pdbx_description
1 polymer ?
#
loop_
_entity_poly.entity_id
_entity_poly.type
_entity_poly.pdbx_seq_one_letter_code
_entity_poly.pdbx_strand_id
1 'polypeptide(L)'
;IYDMYRKSGIAHLLAISGLHISILGLSLYKLLRERLKLSFISSALTVTGFVYVYSIFTGSSISVIRAAGMLVLFCIAQVLGRTYDLCSAACILGIVNLLYSPYTLYQGAFQLSYMAVFSIGLVAAKIIKRYKIKSFFLQSFIVSSVVSIYTLPIILYYFYSFSPYSIILNMLVIPLMSFIIYFAITALLFFGLIHSISIVCVRLSSLILEIYLVLIRIFEKLPAYKLLMGRASVWQLVLYYAIITVCFFALIYTKGLSGSKRGCKCKACCIKIGIYLTCCFLSTFILQKIRTRYSVIKFIDVGQGDGIYISAGAKNILIDAGSTSNKKAGRFVLQPFLESQRVGELDCVFLTHADLDHTNALMYLIKEDIIKVKIIYLPILALNDESYNYITEPAAQKKIAVKYIGKGDIINID
;
A
#
# COMPACT_ATOMS: atom_id res chain seq x y z
N ILE A 1 11.25 1.25 10.45
CA ILE A 1 11.43 0.67 9.10
C ILE A 1 10.07 0.32 8.48
N TYR A 2 9.21 -0.49 9.11
CA TYR A 2 7.91 -0.88 8.55
C TYR A 2 7.04 0.34 8.16
N ASP A 3 6.97 1.37 9.02
CA ASP A 3 6.17 2.57 8.75
C ASP A 3 6.72 3.39 7.56
N MET A 4 8.05 3.41 7.34
CA MET A 4 8.67 4.01 6.14
C MET A 4 8.23 3.29 4.86
N TYR A 5 8.28 1.96 4.83
CA TYR A 5 7.81 1.15 3.70
C TYR A 5 6.31 1.32 3.45
N ARG A 6 5.50 1.43 4.53
CA ARG A 6 4.07 1.69 4.44
C ARG A 6 3.77 3.07 3.84
N LYS A 7 4.42 4.11 4.34
CA LYS A 7 4.26 5.49 3.84
C LYS A 7 4.69 5.61 2.37
N SER A 8 5.71 4.88 1.93
CA SER A 8 6.20 4.89 0.54
C SER A 8 5.37 4.06 -0.43
N GLY A 9 4.38 3.29 0.06
CA GLY A 9 3.52 2.43 -0.77
C GLY A 9 4.16 1.11 -1.20
N ILE A 10 5.30 0.73 -0.62
CA ILE A 10 6.02 -0.51 -0.93
C ILE A 10 6.03 -1.53 0.23
N ALA A 11 5.15 -1.35 1.22
CA ALA A 11 5.02 -2.27 2.37
C ALA A 11 4.75 -3.74 1.96
N HIS A 12 4.11 -3.94 0.81
CA HIS A 12 3.85 -5.27 0.26
C HIS A 12 5.11 -6.07 -0.08
N LEU A 13 6.28 -5.42 -0.16
CA LEU A 13 7.57 -6.08 -0.40
C LEU A 13 8.18 -6.67 0.88
N LEU A 14 7.83 -6.11 2.05
CA LEU A 14 8.26 -6.66 3.34
C LEU A 14 7.46 -7.92 3.73
N ALA A 15 6.22 -7.99 3.30
CA ALA A 15 5.42 -9.19 3.47
C ALA A 15 5.79 -10.23 2.39
N ILE A 16 5.79 -11.50 2.76
CA ILE A 16 5.97 -12.56 1.76
C ILE A 16 4.81 -12.48 0.79
N SER A 17 5.11 -12.10 -0.45
CA SER A 17 4.14 -11.82 -1.49
C SER A 17 4.10 -12.91 -2.55
N GLY A 18 3.07 -12.87 -3.39
CA GLY A 18 2.98 -13.73 -4.55
C GLY A 18 4.16 -13.63 -5.51
N LEU A 19 4.87 -12.49 -5.51
CA LEU A 19 6.09 -12.30 -6.30
C LEU A 19 7.21 -13.27 -5.87
N HIS A 20 7.42 -13.42 -4.55
CA HIS A 20 8.43 -14.36 -4.01
C HIS A 20 8.17 -15.79 -4.49
N ILE A 21 6.93 -16.26 -4.35
CA ILE A 21 6.54 -17.61 -4.79
C ILE A 21 6.69 -17.77 -6.30
N SER A 22 6.30 -16.76 -7.06
CA SER A 22 6.42 -16.81 -8.52
C SER A 22 7.88 -16.86 -8.96
N ILE A 23 8.76 -16.04 -8.36
CA ILE A 23 10.20 -16.07 -8.67
C ILE A 23 10.80 -17.42 -8.32
N LEU A 24 10.58 -17.91 -7.09
CA LEU A 24 11.11 -19.19 -6.61
C LEU A 24 10.59 -20.37 -7.43
N GLY A 25 9.28 -20.47 -7.55
CA GLY A 25 8.65 -21.62 -8.20
C GLY A 25 8.91 -21.68 -9.71
N LEU A 26 8.82 -20.55 -10.42
CA LEU A 26 9.12 -20.52 -11.85
C LEU A 26 10.61 -20.74 -12.13
N SER A 27 11.50 -20.23 -11.28
CA SER A 27 12.94 -20.48 -11.41
C SER A 27 13.28 -21.95 -11.18
N LEU A 28 12.67 -22.56 -10.15
CA LEU A 28 12.81 -23.99 -9.90
C LEU A 28 12.27 -24.82 -11.08
N TYR A 29 11.07 -24.47 -11.58
CA TYR A 29 10.47 -25.14 -12.72
C TYR A 29 11.40 -25.08 -13.96
N LYS A 30 11.92 -23.90 -14.28
CA LYS A 30 12.86 -23.72 -15.40
C LYS A 30 14.15 -24.51 -15.20
N LEU A 31 14.72 -24.50 -14.00
CA LEU A 31 15.91 -25.27 -13.67
C LEU A 31 15.68 -26.76 -13.93
N LEU A 32 14.58 -27.33 -13.44
CA LEU A 32 14.23 -28.73 -13.61
C LEU A 32 14.00 -29.10 -15.09
N ARG A 33 13.29 -28.23 -15.84
CA ARG A 33 12.94 -28.47 -17.25
C ARG A 33 14.07 -28.18 -18.22
N GLU A 34 14.74 -27.03 -18.07
CA GLU A 34 15.69 -26.55 -19.08
C GLU A 34 17.13 -27.04 -18.82
N ARG A 35 17.50 -27.16 -17.55
CA ARG A 35 18.86 -27.58 -17.17
C ARG A 35 18.97 -29.07 -16.85
N LEU A 36 18.06 -29.56 -15.99
CA LEU A 36 18.07 -30.97 -15.59
C LEU A 36 17.24 -31.85 -16.52
N LYS A 37 16.51 -31.28 -17.49
CA LYS A 37 15.73 -31.99 -18.53
C LYS A 37 14.74 -33.03 -17.98
N LEU A 38 14.24 -32.83 -16.75
CA LEU A 38 13.25 -33.71 -16.14
C LEU A 38 11.92 -33.67 -16.92
N SER A 39 11.10 -34.71 -16.77
CA SER A 39 9.77 -34.76 -17.39
C SER A 39 8.86 -33.64 -16.90
N PHE A 40 7.79 -33.31 -17.66
CA PHE A 40 6.79 -32.33 -17.23
C PHE A 40 6.15 -32.71 -15.90
N ILE A 41 5.82 -33.98 -15.72
CA ILE A 41 5.20 -34.50 -14.49
C ILE A 41 6.13 -34.40 -13.31
N SER A 42 7.39 -34.87 -13.42
CA SER A 42 8.35 -34.80 -12.33
C SER A 42 8.64 -33.35 -11.91
N SER A 43 8.80 -32.45 -12.89
CA SER A 43 9.02 -31.03 -12.62
C SER A 43 7.81 -30.39 -11.92
N ALA A 44 6.59 -30.70 -12.37
CA ALA A 44 5.36 -30.21 -11.78
C ALA A 44 5.18 -30.70 -10.33
N LEU A 45 5.40 -31.98 -10.07
CA LEU A 45 5.29 -32.56 -8.73
C LEU A 45 6.33 -31.95 -7.76
N THR A 46 7.57 -31.82 -8.21
CA THR A 46 8.65 -31.21 -7.38
C THR A 46 8.34 -29.75 -7.04
N VAL A 47 7.91 -28.96 -8.04
CA VAL A 47 7.57 -27.54 -7.80
C VAL A 47 6.33 -27.42 -6.91
N THR A 48 5.32 -28.24 -7.12
CA THR A 48 4.10 -28.23 -6.28
C THR A 48 4.43 -28.58 -4.83
N GLY A 49 5.22 -29.63 -4.61
CA GLY A 49 5.69 -30.04 -3.28
C GLY A 49 6.51 -28.93 -2.60
N PHE A 50 7.45 -28.33 -3.33
CA PHE A 50 8.27 -27.20 -2.83
C PHE A 50 7.39 -26.02 -2.41
N VAL A 51 6.45 -25.60 -3.27
CA VAL A 51 5.61 -24.43 -2.99
C VAL A 51 4.62 -24.71 -1.86
N TYR A 52 4.12 -25.93 -1.73
CA TYR A 52 3.28 -26.36 -0.61
C TYR A 52 4.04 -26.22 0.72
N VAL A 53 5.23 -26.79 0.81
CA VAL A 53 6.07 -26.70 2.01
C VAL A 53 6.42 -25.25 2.32
N TYR A 54 6.83 -24.48 1.30
CA TYR A 54 7.13 -23.06 1.46
C TYR A 54 5.93 -22.26 1.96
N SER A 55 4.72 -22.56 1.48
CA SER A 55 3.48 -21.89 1.92
C SER A 55 3.20 -22.10 3.42
N ILE A 56 3.45 -23.32 3.93
CA ILE A 56 3.32 -23.63 5.37
C ILE A 56 4.32 -22.79 6.19
N PHE A 57 5.60 -22.80 5.80
CA PHE A 57 6.65 -22.04 6.50
C PHE A 57 6.39 -20.53 6.52
N THR A 58 5.71 -19.99 5.51
CA THR A 58 5.42 -18.56 5.39
C THR A 58 4.10 -18.12 6.00
N GLY A 59 3.41 -19.03 6.73
CA GLY A 59 2.16 -18.73 7.44
C GLY A 59 0.93 -18.65 6.55
N SER A 60 0.98 -19.21 5.32
CA SER A 60 -0.18 -19.43 4.44
C SER A 60 -1.09 -18.20 4.26
N SER A 61 -0.52 -17.01 4.11
CA SER A 61 -1.32 -15.80 3.86
C SER A 61 -2.12 -15.94 2.55
N ILE A 62 -3.23 -15.20 2.41
CA ILE A 62 -4.11 -15.25 1.22
C ILE A 62 -3.32 -15.00 -0.08
N SER A 63 -2.36 -14.08 -0.08
CA SER A 63 -1.51 -13.80 -1.24
C SER A 63 -0.58 -14.96 -1.57
N VAL A 64 -0.08 -15.65 -0.55
CA VAL A 64 0.77 -16.86 -0.68
C VAL A 64 -0.05 -18.01 -1.27
N ILE A 65 -1.21 -18.33 -0.68
CA ILE A 65 -2.09 -19.40 -1.15
C ILE A 65 -2.50 -19.18 -2.61
N ARG A 66 -2.87 -17.94 -2.96
CA ARG A 66 -3.22 -17.61 -4.35
C ARG A 66 -2.06 -17.84 -5.30
N ALA A 67 -0.87 -17.31 -4.99
CA ALA A 67 0.29 -17.44 -5.88
C ALA A 67 0.75 -18.89 -6.01
N ALA A 68 0.71 -19.64 -4.91
CA ALA A 68 0.98 -21.07 -4.89
C ALA A 68 0.00 -21.83 -5.80
N GLY A 69 -1.30 -21.60 -5.62
CA GLY A 69 -2.34 -22.24 -6.45
C GLY A 69 -2.23 -21.87 -7.93
N MET A 70 -1.93 -20.59 -8.25
CA MET A 70 -1.70 -20.17 -9.64
C MET A 70 -0.50 -20.89 -10.27
N LEU A 71 0.56 -21.10 -9.51
CA LEU A 71 1.73 -21.84 -9.97
C LEU A 71 1.41 -23.34 -10.16
N VAL A 72 0.61 -23.92 -9.27
CA VAL A 72 0.12 -25.31 -9.43
C VAL A 72 -0.73 -25.43 -10.70
N LEU A 73 -1.66 -24.50 -10.96
CA LEU A 73 -2.45 -24.48 -12.19
C LEU A 73 -1.58 -24.29 -13.44
N PHE A 74 -0.50 -23.49 -13.34
CA PHE A 74 0.51 -23.36 -14.39
C PHE A 74 1.17 -24.72 -14.65
N CYS A 75 1.64 -25.42 -13.62
CA CYS A 75 2.25 -26.75 -13.75
C CYS A 75 1.28 -27.76 -14.38
N ILE A 76 0.02 -27.78 -13.95
CA ILE A 76 -1.03 -28.63 -14.53
C ILE A 76 -1.22 -28.33 -16.03
N ALA A 77 -1.31 -27.04 -16.39
CA ALA A 77 -1.43 -26.63 -17.79
C ALA A 77 -0.26 -27.13 -18.65
N GLN A 78 0.97 -27.06 -18.13
CA GLN A 78 2.16 -27.57 -18.82
C GLN A 78 2.14 -29.10 -19.00
N VAL A 79 1.70 -29.84 -17.99
CA VAL A 79 1.56 -31.31 -18.07
C VAL A 79 0.49 -31.71 -19.11
N LEU A 80 -0.63 -30.97 -19.15
CA LEU A 80 -1.73 -31.21 -20.08
C LEU A 80 -1.50 -30.65 -21.49
N GLY A 81 -0.37 -29.96 -21.74
CA GLY A 81 -0.10 -29.30 -23.02
C GLY A 81 -1.08 -28.17 -23.34
N ARG A 82 -1.67 -27.53 -22.33
CA ARG A 82 -2.64 -26.44 -22.50
C ARG A 82 -1.98 -25.08 -22.26
N THR A 83 -2.52 -24.04 -22.88
CA THR A 83 -2.10 -22.66 -22.66
C THR A 83 -2.56 -22.20 -21.27
N TYR A 84 -1.64 -21.64 -20.50
CA TYR A 84 -1.96 -21.05 -19.21
C TYR A 84 -2.45 -19.61 -19.38
N ASP A 85 -3.65 -19.30 -18.86
CA ASP A 85 -4.18 -17.95 -18.81
C ASP A 85 -4.23 -17.45 -17.36
N LEU A 86 -3.59 -16.30 -17.12
CA LEU A 86 -3.45 -15.69 -15.80
C LEU A 86 -4.80 -15.36 -15.15
N CYS A 87 -5.72 -14.79 -15.96
CA CYS A 87 -7.02 -14.35 -15.44
C CYS A 87 -7.94 -15.54 -15.12
N SER A 88 -7.96 -16.56 -15.98
CA SER A 88 -8.73 -17.80 -15.75
C SER A 88 -8.23 -18.52 -14.50
N ALA A 89 -6.92 -18.62 -14.30
CA ALA A 89 -6.35 -19.23 -13.11
C ALA A 89 -6.72 -18.44 -11.85
N ALA A 90 -6.69 -17.11 -11.92
CA ALA A 90 -7.11 -16.26 -10.79
C ALA A 90 -8.59 -16.44 -10.48
N CYS A 91 -9.47 -16.53 -11.50
CA CYS A 91 -10.90 -16.79 -11.29
C CYS A 91 -11.16 -18.12 -10.59
N ILE A 92 -10.53 -19.22 -11.07
CA ILE A 92 -10.67 -20.54 -10.47
C ILE A 92 -10.29 -20.49 -8.97
N LEU A 93 -9.13 -19.93 -8.66
CA LEU A 93 -8.68 -19.82 -7.26
C LEU A 93 -9.53 -18.87 -6.44
N GLY A 94 -10.04 -17.80 -7.04
CA GLY A 94 -10.99 -16.91 -6.40
C GLY A 94 -12.26 -17.64 -5.96
N ILE A 95 -12.84 -18.46 -6.85
CA ILE A 95 -14.00 -19.29 -6.54
C ILE A 95 -13.67 -20.27 -5.40
N VAL A 96 -12.55 -20.99 -5.49
CA VAL A 96 -12.14 -21.95 -4.45
C VAL A 96 -11.97 -21.25 -3.08
N ASN A 97 -11.29 -20.10 -3.05
CA ASN A 97 -11.10 -19.34 -1.80
C ASN A 97 -12.43 -18.86 -1.21
N LEU A 98 -13.36 -18.39 -2.05
CA LEU A 98 -14.66 -17.90 -1.59
C LEU A 98 -15.59 -19.02 -1.15
N LEU A 99 -15.49 -20.20 -1.76
CA LEU A 99 -16.21 -21.40 -1.30
C LEU A 99 -15.70 -21.88 0.06
N TYR A 100 -14.38 -21.78 0.29
CA TYR A 100 -13.78 -22.14 1.58
C TYR A 100 -14.10 -21.12 2.68
N SER A 101 -14.01 -19.84 2.40
CA SER A 101 -14.28 -18.75 3.33
C SER A 101 -14.81 -17.50 2.62
N PRO A 102 -16.13 -17.29 2.57
CA PRO A 102 -16.76 -16.12 1.92
C PRO A 102 -16.29 -14.77 2.50
N TYR A 103 -15.94 -14.74 3.78
CA TYR A 103 -15.46 -13.52 4.47
C TYR A 103 -14.15 -12.98 3.92
N THR A 104 -13.37 -13.81 3.20
CA THR A 104 -12.12 -13.35 2.55
C THR A 104 -12.37 -12.24 1.53
N LEU A 105 -13.57 -12.15 0.95
CA LEU A 105 -13.96 -11.09 0.02
C LEU A 105 -13.81 -9.69 0.65
N TYR A 106 -14.04 -9.56 1.95
CA TYR A 106 -13.94 -8.30 2.68
C TYR A 106 -12.53 -7.99 3.18
N GLN A 107 -11.57 -8.88 2.95
CA GLN A 107 -10.18 -8.67 3.38
C GLN A 107 -9.40 -7.88 2.32
N GLY A 108 -8.73 -6.80 2.74
CA GLY A 108 -7.93 -5.97 1.85
C GLY A 108 -6.83 -6.74 1.12
N ALA A 109 -6.24 -7.75 1.76
CA ALA A 109 -5.23 -8.61 1.14
C ALA A 109 -5.79 -9.40 -0.06
N PHE A 110 -7.02 -9.91 0.04
CA PHE A 110 -7.72 -10.58 -1.08
C PHE A 110 -7.98 -9.59 -2.20
N GLN A 111 -8.65 -8.47 -1.88
CA GLN A 111 -9.05 -7.47 -2.88
C GLN A 111 -7.85 -6.89 -3.64
N LEU A 112 -6.81 -6.46 -2.93
CA LEU A 112 -5.58 -5.91 -3.53
C LEU A 112 -4.88 -6.93 -4.41
N SER A 113 -4.80 -8.17 -3.94
CA SER A 113 -4.08 -9.23 -4.63
C SER A 113 -4.76 -9.63 -5.94
N TYR A 114 -6.09 -9.81 -5.94
CA TYR A 114 -6.86 -10.15 -7.14
C TYR A 114 -6.95 -8.98 -8.11
N MET A 115 -7.18 -7.76 -7.60
CA MET A 115 -7.18 -6.55 -8.44
C MET A 115 -5.85 -6.35 -9.16
N ALA A 116 -4.70 -6.58 -8.49
CA ALA A 116 -3.39 -6.52 -9.12
C ALA A 116 -3.27 -7.53 -10.28
N VAL A 117 -3.67 -8.79 -10.09
CA VAL A 117 -3.62 -9.81 -11.15
C VAL A 117 -4.51 -9.45 -12.33
N PHE A 118 -5.75 -9.04 -12.09
CA PHE A 118 -6.67 -8.65 -13.16
C PHE A 118 -6.20 -7.39 -13.88
N SER A 119 -5.64 -6.42 -13.19
CA SER A 119 -5.09 -5.21 -13.82
C SER A 119 -3.90 -5.53 -14.73
N ILE A 120 -3.05 -6.48 -14.34
CA ILE A 120 -1.94 -6.96 -15.19
C ILE A 120 -2.49 -7.71 -16.41
N GLY A 121 -3.36 -8.71 -16.20
CA GLY A 121 -3.83 -9.59 -17.27
C GLY A 121 -4.78 -8.91 -18.25
N LEU A 122 -5.75 -8.13 -17.75
CA LEU A 122 -6.79 -7.52 -18.60
C LEU A 122 -6.37 -6.18 -19.19
N VAL A 123 -5.54 -5.40 -18.52
CA VAL A 123 -5.21 -4.03 -18.91
C VAL A 123 -3.77 -3.91 -19.37
N ALA A 124 -2.79 -4.13 -18.50
CA ALA A 124 -1.38 -3.91 -18.83
C ALA A 124 -0.92 -4.81 -20.00
N ALA A 125 -1.25 -6.10 -19.97
CA ALA A 125 -0.89 -7.04 -21.04
C ALA A 125 -1.49 -6.64 -22.38
N LYS A 126 -2.75 -6.16 -22.41
CA LYS A 126 -3.39 -5.68 -23.64
C LYS A 126 -2.72 -4.40 -24.18
N ILE A 127 -2.34 -3.46 -23.31
CA ILE A 127 -1.61 -2.25 -23.70
C ILE A 127 -0.26 -2.63 -24.32
N ILE A 128 0.53 -3.46 -23.62
CA ILE A 128 1.85 -3.91 -24.06
C ILE A 128 1.76 -4.63 -25.42
N LYS A 129 0.80 -5.55 -25.58
CA LYS A 129 0.57 -6.29 -26.80
C LYS A 129 0.09 -5.39 -27.96
N ARG A 130 -0.88 -4.50 -27.68
CA ARG A 130 -1.46 -3.57 -28.69
C ARG A 130 -0.42 -2.64 -29.29
N TYR A 131 0.46 -2.10 -28.44
CA TYR A 131 1.48 -1.14 -28.84
C TYR A 131 2.84 -1.79 -29.13
N LYS A 132 2.95 -3.12 -29.04
CA LYS A 132 4.18 -3.91 -29.29
C LYS A 132 5.40 -3.38 -28.53
N ILE A 133 5.20 -3.07 -27.24
CA ILE A 133 6.25 -2.47 -26.40
C ILE A 133 7.29 -3.54 -26.06
N LYS A 134 8.55 -3.32 -26.46
CA LYS A 134 9.67 -4.25 -26.28
C LYS A 134 10.59 -3.83 -25.11
N SER A 135 10.65 -2.55 -24.78
CA SER A 135 11.52 -2.05 -23.72
C SER A 135 11.07 -2.57 -22.35
N PHE A 136 11.96 -3.22 -21.62
CA PHE A 136 11.72 -3.72 -20.27
C PHE A 136 11.29 -2.62 -19.31
N PHE A 137 11.99 -1.47 -19.31
CA PHE A 137 11.67 -0.34 -18.44
C PHE A 137 10.27 0.23 -18.72
N LEU A 138 9.89 0.35 -20.01
CA LEU A 138 8.57 0.85 -20.37
C LEU A 138 7.46 -0.15 -20.01
N GLN A 139 7.71 -1.45 -20.18
CA GLN A 139 6.78 -2.49 -19.71
C GLN A 139 6.59 -2.43 -18.19
N SER A 140 7.71 -2.35 -17.43
CA SER A 140 7.67 -2.25 -15.96
C SER A 140 6.94 -0.98 -15.51
N PHE A 141 7.16 0.14 -16.16
CA PHE A 141 6.47 1.40 -15.87
C PHE A 141 4.95 1.28 -16.10
N ILE A 142 4.54 0.70 -17.25
CA ILE A 142 3.11 0.49 -17.56
C ILE A 142 2.46 -0.45 -16.57
N VAL A 143 3.09 -1.58 -16.26
CA VAL A 143 2.57 -2.54 -15.28
C VAL A 143 2.42 -1.88 -13.92
N SER A 144 3.47 -1.19 -13.44
CA SER A 144 3.45 -0.51 -12.15
C SER A 144 2.36 0.57 -12.08
N SER A 145 2.23 1.38 -13.15
CA SER A 145 1.20 2.43 -13.24
C SER A 145 -0.21 1.85 -13.26
N VAL A 146 -0.45 0.83 -14.08
CA VAL A 146 -1.78 0.20 -14.20
C VAL A 146 -2.16 -0.47 -12.88
N VAL A 147 -1.27 -1.24 -12.26
CA VAL A 147 -1.54 -1.85 -10.95
C VAL A 147 -1.86 -0.77 -9.91
N SER A 148 -1.04 0.28 -9.83
CA SER A 148 -1.28 1.38 -8.87
C SER A 148 -2.62 2.07 -9.10
N ILE A 149 -2.98 2.38 -10.34
CA ILE A 149 -4.25 3.02 -10.68
C ILE A 149 -5.45 2.15 -10.29
N TYR A 150 -5.44 0.86 -10.63
CA TYR A 150 -6.59 -0.02 -10.37
C TYR A 150 -6.70 -0.44 -8.90
N THR A 151 -5.59 -0.52 -8.16
CA THR A 151 -5.60 -0.86 -6.72
C THR A 151 -5.82 0.37 -5.83
N LEU A 152 -5.66 1.59 -6.35
CA LEU A 152 -5.75 2.83 -5.57
C LEU A 152 -7.06 2.98 -4.77
N PRO A 153 -8.27 2.72 -5.33
CA PRO A 153 -9.50 2.84 -4.56
C PRO A 153 -9.53 1.93 -3.32
N ILE A 154 -8.99 0.71 -3.47
CA ILE A 154 -8.90 -0.26 -2.38
C ILE A 154 -7.87 0.23 -1.33
N ILE A 155 -6.73 0.75 -1.78
CA ILE A 155 -5.72 1.33 -0.89
C ILE A 155 -6.31 2.48 -0.08
N LEU A 156 -7.05 3.39 -0.73
CA LEU A 156 -7.68 4.52 -0.06
C LEU A 156 -8.81 4.11 0.90
N TYR A 157 -9.50 3.00 0.61
CA TYR A 157 -10.52 2.48 1.51
C TYR A 157 -9.93 1.97 2.84
N TYR A 158 -8.73 1.34 2.80
CA TYR A 158 -8.10 0.77 3.98
C TYR A 158 -7.05 1.68 4.64
N PHE A 159 -6.36 2.51 3.87
CA PHE A 159 -5.20 3.28 4.34
C PHE A 159 -5.37 4.80 4.23
N TYR A 160 -6.41 5.29 3.58
CA TYR A 160 -6.80 6.72 3.46
C TYR A 160 -5.77 7.66 2.84
N SER A 161 -4.61 7.15 2.49
CA SER A 161 -3.51 7.92 1.89
C SER A 161 -2.73 7.06 0.90
N PHE A 162 -2.05 7.70 -0.05
CA PHE A 162 -1.15 7.03 -0.96
C PHE A 162 0.06 7.91 -1.29
N SER A 163 1.14 7.27 -1.79
CA SER A 163 2.31 7.96 -2.32
C SER A 163 2.30 7.91 -3.84
N PRO A 164 2.26 9.06 -4.56
CA PRO A 164 2.37 9.08 -6.01
C PRO A 164 3.70 8.49 -6.51
N TYR A 165 4.74 8.61 -5.70
CA TYR A 165 6.08 8.10 -6.01
C TYR A 165 6.20 6.57 -5.94
N SER A 166 5.19 5.88 -5.40
CA SER A 166 5.16 4.41 -5.34
C SER A 166 5.31 3.75 -6.70
N ILE A 167 4.83 4.37 -7.78
CA ILE A 167 4.98 3.87 -9.17
C ILE A 167 6.45 3.79 -9.55
N ILE A 168 7.22 4.85 -9.29
CA ILE A 168 8.65 4.91 -9.62
C ILE A 168 9.44 4.00 -8.69
N LEU A 169 9.12 4.01 -7.40
CA LEU A 169 9.75 3.11 -6.42
C LEU A 169 9.54 1.65 -6.79
N ASN A 170 8.33 1.24 -7.15
CA ASN A 170 8.03 -0.14 -7.58
C ASN A 170 8.81 -0.52 -8.84
N MET A 171 8.95 0.40 -9.80
CA MET A 171 9.73 0.16 -11.02
C MET A 171 11.21 -0.13 -10.72
N LEU A 172 11.77 0.52 -9.70
CA LEU A 172 13.17 0.34 -9.29
C LEU A 172 13.35 -0.88 -8.37
N VAL A 173 12.44 -1.05 -7.41
CA VAL A 173 12.61 -2.01 -6.30
C VAL A 173 12.19 -3.42 -6.70
N ILE A 174 11.12 -3.59 -7.50
CA ILE A 174 10.62 -4.92 -7.90
C ILE A 174 11.68 -5.76 -8.64
N PRO A 175 12.40 -5.23 -9.66
CA PRO A 175 13.46 -6.01 -10.31
C PRO A 175 14.59 -6.42 -9.36
N LEU A 176 14.99 -5.54 -8.45
CA LEU A 176 16.05 -5.82 -7.47
C LEU A 176 15.64 -6.90 -6.46
N MET A 177 14.34 -7.08 -6.20
CA MET A 177 13.83 -8.11 -5.30
C MET A 177 14.22 -9.52 -5.76
N SER A 178 14.26 -9.76 -7.07
CA SER A 178 14.70 -11.04 -7.62
C SER A 178 16.14 -11.37 -7.21
N PHE A 179 17.03 -10.38 -7.23
CA PHE A 179 18.42 -10.57 -6.81
C PHE A 179 18.53 -10.86 -5.32
N ILE A 180 17.76 -10.18 -4.46
CA ILE A 180 17.73 -10.48 -3.02
C ILE A 180 17.37 -11.94 -2.80
N ILE A 181 16.30 -12.41 -3.46
CA ILE A 181 15.85 -13.81 -3.32
C ILE A 181 16.91 -14.79 -3.79
N TYR A 182 17.53 -14.56 -4.94
CA TYR A 182 18.59 -15.44 -5.46
C TYR A 182 19.83 -15.46 -4.55
N PHE A 183 20.27 -14.31 -4.07
CA PHE A 183 21.41 -14.25 -3.14
C PHE A 183 21.07 -14.92 -1.80
N ALA A 184 19.87 -14.72 -1.27
CA ALA A 184 19.45 -15.35 -0.02
C ALA A 184 19.41 -16.88 -0.14
N ILE A 185 18.89 -17.43 -1.24
CA ILE A 185 18.88 -18.87 -1.50
C ILE A 185 20.31 -19.40 -1.66
N THR A 186 21.15 -18.71 -2.45
CA THR A 186 22.55 -19.11 -2.65
C THR A 186 23.30 -19.09 -1.32
N ALA A 187 23.07 -18.08 -0.49
CA ALA A 187 23.66 -18.01 0.85
C ALA A 187 23.28 -19.21 1.71
N LEU A 188 22.00 -19.61 1.70
CA LEU A 188 21.51 -20.77 2.45
C LEU A 188 22.11 -22.09 1.93
N LEU A 189 22.15 -22.27 0.61
CA LEU A 189 22.68 -23.51 0.01
C LEU A 189 24.18 -23.70 0.28
N PHE A 190 24.94 -22.61 0.28
CA PHE A 190 26.41 -22.68 0.48
C PHE A 190 26.83 -22.43 1.93
N PHE A 191 25.91 -22.22 2.86
CA PHE A 191 26.24 -21.92 4.26
C PHE A 191 27.12 -23.01 4.92
N GLY A 192 26.79 -24.27 4.70
CA GLY A 192 27.56 -25.42 5.24
C GLY A 192 28.69 -25.91 4.34
N LEU A 193 28.73 -25.49 3.06
CA LEU A 193 29.71 -25.99 2.08
C LEU A 193 30.88 -25.01 1.89
N ILE A 194 30.57 -23.76 1.57
CA ILE A 194 31.55 -22.72 1.26
C ILE A 194 31.10 -21.41 1.95
N HIS A 195 31.55 -21.25 3.18
CA HIS A 195 31.13 -20.12 4.03
C HIS A 195 31.43 -18.73 3.42
N SER A 196 32.53 -18.60 2.68
CA SER A 196 32.89 -17.34 2.00
C SER A 196 31.85 -16.91 0.97
N ILE A 197 31.28 -17.84 0.19
CA ILE A 197 30.22 -17.54 -0.80
C ILE A 197 28.96 -17.10 -0.07
N SER A 198 28.60 -17.79 1.02
CA SER A 198 27.44 -17.43 1.82
C SER A 198 27.55 -16.00 2.35
N ILE A 199 28.70 -15.62 2.92
CA ILE A 199 28.94 -14.25 3.43
C ILE A 199 28.80 -13.21 2.32
N VAL A 200 29.39 -13.44 1.15
CA VAL A 200 29.31 -12.51 0.02
C VAL A 200 27.84 -12.33 -0.42
N CYS A 201 27.10 -13.43 -0.55
CA CYS A 201 25.68 -13.36 -0.94
C CYS A 201 24.83 -12.63 0.10
N VAL A 202 25.05 -12.83 1.40
CA VAL A 202 24.36 -12.09 2.47
C VAL A 202 24.70 -10.60 2.37
N ARG A 203 25.98 -10.23 2.20
CA ARG A 203 26.39 -8.82 2.05
C ARG A 203 25.74 -8.15 0.83
N LEU A 204 25.66 -8.85 -0.30
CA LEU A 204 24.99 -8.33 -1.51
C LEU A 204 23.49 -8.13 -1.27
N SER A 205 22.82 -9.07 -0.59
CA SER A 205 21.41 -8.90 -0.21
C SER A 205 21.20 -7.70 0.71
N SER A 206 22.05 -7.54 1.73
CA SER A 206 22.02 -6.41 2.66
C SER A 206 22.24 -5.08 1.93
N LEU A 207 23.19 -5.01 1.01
CA LEU A 207 23.47 -3.84 0.20
C LEU A 207 22.23 -3.40 -0.60
N ILE A 208 21.51 -4.34 -1.21
CA ILE A 208 20.27 -4.01 -1.95
C ILE A 208 19.19 -3.49 -0.99
N LEU A 209 19.06 -4.07 0.21
CA LEU A 209 18.11 -3.57 1.21
C LEU A 209 18.47 -2.16 1.71
N GLU A 210 19.77 -1.85 1.85
CA GLU A 210 20.24 -0.50 2.17
C GLU A 210 19.91 0.49 1.04
N ILE A 211 20.09 0.09 -0.22
CA ILE A 211 19.67 0.88 -1.38
C ILE A 211 18.17 1.20 -1.30
N TYR A 212 17.32 0.25 -0.91
CA TYR A 212 15.89 0.51 -0.71
C TYR A 212 15.65 1.58 0.35
N LEU A 213 16.33 1.49 1.49
CA LEU A 213 16.18 2.50 2.55
C LEU A 213 16.65 3.88 2.11
N VAL A 214 17.75 3.96 1.36
CA VAL A 214 18.23 5.22 0.78
C VAL A 214 17.22 5.81 -0.20
N LEU A 215 16.71 4.99 -1.12
CA LEU A 215 15.67 5.43 -2.06
C LEU A 215 14.43 5.96 -1.32
N ILE A 216 13.91 5.23 -0.33
CA ILE A 216 12.77 5.68 0.46
C ILE A 216 13.04 7.04 1.09
N ARG A 217 14.20 7.22 1.75
CA ARG A 217 14.58 8.49 2.40
C ARG A 217 14.69 9.66 1.42
N ILE A 218 15.18 9.40 0.19
CA ILE A 218 15.24 10.42 -0.87
C ILE A 218 13.81 10.83 -1.26
N PHE A 219 12.94 9.86 -1.50
CA PHE A 219 11.56 10.15 -1.90
C PHE A 219 10.74 10.78 -0.78
N GLU A 220 11.01 10.46 0.50
CA GLU A 220 10.35 11.09 1.66
C GLU A 220 10.57 12.61 1.73
N LYS A 221 11.69 13.09 1.20
CA LYS A 221 12.00 14.54 1.17
C LYS A 221 11.28 15.28 0.04
N LEU A 222 10.68 14.56 -0.90
CA LEU A 222 9.99 15.19 -2.03
C LEU A 222 8.61 15.74 -1.62
N PRO A 223 8.16 16.84 -2.25
CA PRO A 223 6.83 17.38 -1.98
C PRO A 223 5.75 16.35 -2.35
N ALA A 224 4.64 16.39 -1.61
CA ALA A 224 3.51 15.48 -1.83
C ALA A 224 3.85 13.97 -1.71
N TYR A 225 4.89 13.62 -0.97
CA TYR A 225 5.30 12.24 -0.73
C TYR A 225 4.15 11.35 -0.20
N LYS A 226 3.31 11.89 0.67
CA LYS A 226 2.09 11.25 1.17
C LYS A 226 0.90 12.16 0.90
N LEU A 227 0.00 11.74 0.03
CA LEU A 227 -1.27 12.43 -0.23
C LEU A 227 -2.35 11.84 0.66
N LEU A 228 -2.87 12.66 1.58
CA LEU A 228 -3.97 12.31 2.46
C LEU A 228 -5.28 12.57 1.72
N MET A 229 -5.99 11.50 1.35
CA MET A 229 -7.22 11.57 0.53
C MET A 229 -8.48 11.40 1.37
N GLY A 230 -8.37 10.76 2.53
CA GLY A 230 -9.51 10.37 3.34
C GLY A 230 -10.29 9.19 2.75
N ARG A 231 -11.45 8.88 3.36
CA ARG A 231 -12.30 7.79 2.90
C ARG A 231 -13.23 8.27 1.79
N ALA A 232 -13.05 7.71 0.59
CA ALA A 232 -13.93 7.98 -0.53
C ALA A 232 -15.33 7.39 -0.32
N SER A 233 -16.37 8.04 -0.86
CA SER A 233 -17.74 7.53 -0.88
C SER A 233 -17.95 6.55 -2.03
N VAL A 234 -18.97 5.68 -1.93
CA VAL A 234 -19.24 4.64 -2.92
C VAL A 234 -19.43 5.21 -4.32
N TRP A 235 -20.15 6.33 -4.46
CA TRP A 235 -20.37 6.95 -5.77
C TRP A 235 -19.06 7.44 -6.42
N GLN A 236 -18.10 7.94 -5.61
CA GLN A 236 -16.78 8.34 -6.11
C GLN A 236 -15.99 7.13 -6.63
N LEU A 237 -16.09 5.97 -5.95
CA LEU A 237 -15.46 4.72 -6.40
C LEU A 237 -16.07 4.26 -7.73
N VAL A 238 -17.40 4.28 -7.86
CA VAL A 238 -18.09 3.89 -9.10
C VAL A 238 -17.69 4.83 -10.25
N LEU A 239 -17.73 6.16 -10.01
CA LEU A 239 -17.35 7.15 -11.01
C LEU A 239 -15.88 6.99 -11.45
N TYR A 240 -14.98 6.76 -10.49
CA TYR A 240 -13.59 6.52 -10.79
C TYR A 240 -13.39 5.31 -11.71
N TYR A 241 -13.96 4.14 -11.34
CA TYR A 241 -13.84 2.94 -12.17
C TYR A 241 -14.51 3.11 -13.54
N ALA A 242 -15.61 3.83 -13.64
CA ALA A 242 -16.24 4.16 -14.92
C ALA A 242 -15.28 4.97 -15.81
N ILE A 243 -14.67 6.04 -15.27
CA ILE A 243 -13.74 6.89 -16.02
C ILE A 243 -12.53 6.10 -16.50
N ILE A 244 -11.84 5.35 -15.62
CA ILE A 244 -10.64 4.60 -16.03
C ILE A 244 -10.97 3.52 -17.06
N THR A 245 -12.17 2.93 -16.97
CA THR A 245 -12.66 1.93 -17.92
C THR A 245 -12.93 2.58 -19.28
N VAL A 246 -13.62 3.72 -19.33
CA VAL A 246 -13.84 4.47 -20.56
C VAL A 246 -12.51 4.92 -21.19
N CYS A 247 -11.59 5.46 -20.39
CA CYS A 247 -10.26 5.82 -20.85
C CYS A 247 -9.48 4.63 -21.44
N PHE A 248 -9.58 3.46 -20.81
CA PHE A 248 -8.97 2.23 -21.31
C PHE A 248 -9.56 1.80 -22.65
N PHE A 249 -10.88 1.78 -22.79
CA PHE A 249 -11.54 1.45 -24.04
C PHE A 249 -11.19 2.47 -25.12
N ALA A 250 -11.18 3.77 -24.81
CA ALA A 250 -10.72 4.80 -25.73
C ALA A 250 -9.28 4.56 -26.19
N LEU A 251 -8.36 4.19 -25.28
CA LEU A 251 -6.98 3.86 -25.62
C LEU A 251 -6.88 2.67 -26.59
N ILE A 252 -7.65 1.60 -26.34
CA ILE A 252 -7.57 0.35 -27.12
C ILE A 252 -8.28 0.47 -28.48
N TYR A 253 -9.48 1.10 -28.53
CA TYR A 253 -10.33 1.08 -29.73
C TYR A 253 -10.16 2.29 -30.65
N THR A 254 -9.54 3.39 -30.20
CA THR A 254 -9.25 4.49 -31.11
C THR A 254 -8.29 4.02 -32.20
N LYS A 255 -8.75 4.09 -33.46
CA LYS A 255 -7.93 3.79 -34.65
C LYS A 255 -6.66 4.65 -34.59
N GLY A 256 -5.49 4.02 -34.68
CA GLY A 256 -4.25 4.78 -34.87
C GLY A 256 -4.40 5.69 -36.08
N LEU A 257 -3.92 6.94 -35.99
CA LEU A 257 -3.76 7.83 -37.18
C LEU A 257 -2.99 7.03 -38.25
N SER A 258 -3.76 6.41 -39.13
CA SER A 258 -3.27 5.62 -40.24
C SER A 258 -2.70 6.62 -41.27
N GLY A 259 -1.39 6.67 -41.42
CA GLY A 259 -0.77 7.51 -42.42
C GLY A 259 0.65 7.96 -42.14
N SER A 260 1.20 7.76 -40.96
CA SER A 260 2.53 8.31 -40.63
C SER A 260 3.66 7.29 -40.77
N LYS A 261 4.81 7.74 -41.30
CA LYS A 261 6.06 6.98 -41.46
C LYS A 261 6.50 6.27 -40.19
N ARG A 262 7.19 5.13 -40.27
CA ARG A 262 7.53 4.22 -39.17
C ARG A 262 8.05 4.87 -37.87
N GLY A 263 8.81 5.94 -37.94
CA GLY A 263 9.34 6.66 -36.78
C GLY A 263 8.30 7.49 -36.01
N CYS A 264 7.26 8.00 -36.70
CA CYS A 264 6.20 8.81 -36.10
C CYS A 264 5.15 7.95 -35.34
N LYS A 265 5.03 6.64 -35.66
CA LYS A 265 4.10 5.73 -34.98
C LYS A 265 4.50 5.49 -33.53
N CYS A 266 5.79 5.44 -33.20
CA CYS A 266 6.26 5.21 -31.83
C CYS A 266 5.95 6.41 -30.91
N LYS A 267 6.20 7.66 -31.39
CA LYS A 267 5.88 8.89 -30.65
C LYS A 267 4.37 9.02 -30.38
N ALA A 268 3.53 8.75 -31.39
CA ALA A 268 2.08 8.81 -31.24
C ALA A 268 1.55 7.76 -30.22
N CYS A 269 2.15 6.58 -30.17
CA CYS A 269 1.82 5.56 -29.16
C CYS A 269 2.17 6.01 -27.74
N CYS A 270 3.37 6.56 -27.54
CA CYS A 270 3.79 7.08 -26.23
C CYS A 270 2.89 8.24 -25.77
N ILE A 271 2.49 9.12 -26.68
CA ILE A 271 1.57 10.22 -26.38
C ILE A 271 0.21 9.69 -25.93
N LYS A 272 -0.37 8.71 -26.63
CA LYS A 272 -1.67 8.12 -26.25
C LYS A 272 -1.62 7.43 -24.87
N ILE A 273 -0.58 6.66 -24.61
CA ILE A 273 -0.37 6.03 -23.32
C ILE A 273 -0.18 7.09 -22.24
N GLY A 274 0.60 8.13 -22.52
CA GLY A 274 0.80 9.27 -21.63
C GLY A 274 -0.53 9.96 -21.29
N ILE A 275 -1.34 10.28 -22.28
CA ILE A 275 -2.68 10.87 -22.07
C ILE A 275 -3.56 9.96 -21.22
N TYR A 276 -3.60 8.66 -21.50
CA TYR A 276 -4.34 7.69 -20.69
C TYR A 276 -3.89 7.72 -19.22
N LEU A 277 -2.59 7.60 -18.96
CA LEU A 277 -2.06 7.59 -17.60
C LEU A 277 -2.32 8.94 -16.90
N THR A 278 -2.21 10.06 -17.61
CA THR A 278 -2.51 11.39 -17.07
C THR A 278 -3.98 11.53 -16.71
N CYS A 279 -4.89 11.13 -17.58
CA CYS A 279 -6.33 11.14 -17.29
C CYS A 279 -6.68 10.25 -16.10
N CYS A 280 -6.08 9.05 -16.03
CA CYS A 280 -6.25 8.16 -14.88
C CYS A 280 -5.68 8.78 -13.59
N PHE A 281 -4.53 9.44 -13.65
CA PHE A 281 -3.95 10.13 -12.50
C PHE A 281 -4.83 11.30 -12.05
N LEU A 282 -5.31 12.12 -12.96
CA LEU A 282 -6.22 13.23 -12.63
C LEU A 282 -7.52 12.72 -12.02
N SER A 283 -8.04 11.58 -12.49
CA SER A 283 -9.24 10.98 -11.90
C SER A 283 -9.05 10.55 -10.44
N THR A 284 -7.80 10.37 -9.96
CA THR A 284 -7.54 10.04 -8.56
C THR A 284 -8.05 11.10 -7.59
N PHE A 285 -8.08 12.38 -8.01
CA PHE A 285 -8.59 13.46 -7.19
C PHE A 285 -10.09 13.37 -6.93
N ILE A 286 -10.85 12.63 -7.75
CA ILE A 286 -12.26 12.33 -7.52
C ILE A 286 -12.44 11.50 -6.24
N LEU A 287 -11.45 10.66 -5.90
CA LEU A 287 -11.48 9.82 -4.71
C LEU A 287 -11.22 10.58 -3.41
N GLN A 288 -10.95 11.87 -3.51
CA GLN A 288 -10.67 12.69 -2.36
C GLN A 288 -11.95 12.89 -1.53
N LYS A 289 -11.87 12.69 -0.21
CA LYS A 289 -12.98 12.92 0.69
C LYS A 289 -13.43 14.37 0.60
N ILE A 290 -14.69 14.57 0.31
CA ILE A 290 -15.33 15.89 0.29
C ILE A 290 -15.63 16.27 1.75
N ARG A 291 -15.18 17.46 2.15
CA ARG A 291 -15.51 18.01 3.46
C ARG A 291 -16.97 18.46 3.48
N THR A 292 -17.66 18.13 4.54
CA THR A 292 -19.03 18.61 4.76
C THR A 292 -19.03 20.09 5.12
N ARG A 293 -20.07 20.82 4.68
CA ARG A 293 -20.22 22.25 5.00
C ARG A 293 -20.80 22.48 6.42
N TYR A 294 -21.39 21.44 7.01
CA TYR A 294 -21.99 21.52 8.35
C TYR A 294 -20.98 21.08 9.41
N SER A 295 -21.18 21.56 10.62
CA SER A 295 -20.47 21.07 11.78
C SER A 295 -20.88 19.63 12.08
N VAL A 296 -19.90 18.78 12.32
CA VAL A 296 -20.08 17.35 12.61
C VAL A 296 -19.34 17.01 13.87
N ILE A 297 -20.02 16.38 14.82
CA ILE A 297 -19.43 15.84 16.04
C ILE A 297 -19.38 14.32 15.89
N LYS A 298 -18.23 13.72 16.20
CA LYS A 298 -18.01 12.28 16.15
C LYS A 298 -17.36 11.80 17.44
N PHE A 299 -17.97 10.82 18.06
CA PHE A 299 -17.40 10.09 19.17
C PHE A 299 -16.52 8.98 18.61
N ILE A 300 -15.28 8.90 19.10
CA ILE A 300 -14.28 7.94 18.62
C ILE A 300 -14.34 6.74 19.56
N ASP A 301 -14.54 5.54 19.03
CA ASP A 301 -14.47 4.31 19.79
C ASP A 301 -13.00 3.98 20.14
N VAL A 302 -12.53 4.56 21.22
CA VAL A 302 -11.19 4.34 21.76
C VAL A 302 -11.13 3.16 22.74
N GLY A 303 -12.30 2.57 23.09
CA GLY A 303 -12.47 1.60 24.15
C GLY A 303 -12.75 2.30 25.48
N GLN A 304 -12.12 1.87 26.59
CA GLN A 304 -12.27 2.52 27.88
C GLN A 304 -11.45 3.83 27.91
N GLY A 305 -12.12 4.95 27.69
CA GLY A 305 -11.56 6.29 27.59
C GLY A 305 -12.43 7.18 26.71
N ASP A 306 -11.97 8.42 26.47
CA ASP A 306 -12.73 9.41 25.73
C ASP A 306 -11.97 9.92 24.50
N GLY A 307 -12.75 10.29 23.47
CA GLY A 307 -12.26 10.91 22.26
C GLY A 307 -13.40 11.49 21.43
N ILE A 308 -13.46 12.81 21.32
CA ILE A 308 -14.51 13.51 20.55
C ILE A 308 -13.84 14.37 19.48
N TYR A 309 -14.20 14.12 18.24
CA TYR A 309 -13.76 14.92 17.11
C TYR A 309 -14.88 15.82 16.62
N ILE A 310 -14.57 17.10 16.46
CA ILE A 310 -15.48 18.11 15.93
C ILE A 310 -14.88 18.69 14.65
N SER A 311 -15.64 18.64 13.57
CA SER A 311 -15.33 19.33 12.32
C SER A 311 -16.32 20.49 12.16
N ALA A 312 -15.84 21.71 12.21
CA ALA A 312 -16.64 22.91 12.02
C ALA A 312 -16.09 23.72 10.82
N GLY A 313 -16.77 23.60 9.68
CA GLY A 313 -16.26 24.16 8.42
C GLY A 313 -14.88 23.60 8.04
N ALA A 314 -13.85 24.46 8.04
CA ALA A 314 -12.48 24.07 7.75
C ALA A 314 -11.68 23.64 9.00
N LYS A 315 -12.24 23.85 10.19
CA LYS A 315 -11.54 23.63 11.47
C LYS A 315 -11.72 22.20 11.99
N ASN A 316 -10.68 21.68 12.58
CA ASN A 316 -10.63 20.33 13.16
C ASN A 316 -10.28 20.45 14.64
N ILE A 317 -11.18 20.04 15.49
CA ILE A 317 -11.07 20.14 16.94
C ILE A 317 -11.11 18.72 17.50
N LEU A 318 -10.29 18.46 18.49
CA LEU A 318 -10.29 17.20 19.23
C LEU A 318 -10.48 17.51 20.71
N ILE A 319 -11.38 16.78 21.36
CA ILE A 319 -11.57 16.84 22.81
C ILE A 319 -11.21 15.46 23.33
N ASP A 320 -10.21 15.40 24.16
CA ASP A 320 -9.57 14.20 24.67
C ASP A 320 -9.22 13.19 23.56
N ALA A 321 -8.32 12.30 23.79
CA ALA A 321 -8.07 11.12 22.98
C ALA A 321 -7.15 10.16 23.73
N GLY A 322 -7.74 9.23 24.42
CA GLY A 322 -6.99 8.25 25.17
C GLY A 322 -7.77 6.94 25.38
N SER A 323 -7.10 5.93 25.94
CA SER A 323 -7.69 4.65 26.27
C SER A 323 -6.84 3.90 27.29
N THR A 324 -7.44 3.37 28.34
CA THR A 324 -6.78 2.45 29.27
C THR A 324 -6.82 1.00 28.76
N SER A 325 -7.88 0.59 28.08
CA SER A 325 -8.03 -0.77 27.54
C SER A 325 -7.16 -1.02 26.31
N ASN A 326 -6.79 0.04 25.56
CA ASN A 326 -6.01 -0.06 24.34
C ASN A 326 -4.80 0.89 24.35
N LYS A 327 -3.66 0.42 24.86
CA LYS A 327 -2.40 1.21 24.89
C LYS A 327 -1.92 1.67 23.50
N LYS A 328 -2.42 1.08 22.44
CA LYS A 328 -2.07 1.41 21.06
C LYS A 328 -3.20 2.16 20.32
N ALA A 329 -4.16 2.75 21.05
CA ALA A 329 -5.29 3.49 20.50
C ALA A 329 -4.83 4.63 19.55
N GLY A 330 -3.74 5.31 19.87
CA GLY A 330 -3.17 6.35 18.99
C GLY A 330 -2.85 5.82 17.59
N ARG A 331 -2.23 4.64 17.49
CA ARG A 331 -1.80 4.04 16.23
C ARG A 331 -2.93 3.37 15.45
N PHE A 332 -3.81 2.65 16.14
CA PHE A 332 -4.79 1.79 15.48
C PHE A 332 -6.21 2.35 15.44
N VAL A 333 -6.50 3.39 16.23
CA VAL A 333 -7.82 4.01 16.30
C VAL A 333 -7.74 5.49 15.89
N LEU A 334 -7.04 6.34 16.64
CA LEU A 334 -7.06 7.79 16.43
C LEU A 334 -6.41 8.18 15.09
N GLN A 335 -5.22 7.69 14.78
CA GLN A 335 -4.53 7.99 13.52
C GLN A 335 -5.39 7.58 12.30
N PRO A 336 -5.85 6.31 12.17
CA PRO A 336 -6.71 5.92 11.04
C PRO A 336 -8.02 6.70 10.97
N PHE A 337 -8.61 7.03 12.12
CA PHE A 337 -9.81 7.84 12.17
C PHE A 337 -9.56 9.23 11.56
N LEU A 338 -8.55 9.97 12.02
CA LEU A 338 -8.21 11.30 11.52
C LEU A 338 -7.80 11.25 10.04
N GLU A 339 -7.01 10.27 9.63
CA GLU A 339 -6.67 10.06 8.23
C GLU A 339 -7.91 9.78 7.37
N SER A 340 -8.91 9.02 7.89
CA SER A 340 -10.16 8.77 7.20
C SER A 340 -10.99 10.02 7.00
N GLN A 341 -10.90 10.98 7.94
CA GLN A 341 -11.53 12.29 7.85
C GLN A 341 -10.74 13.29 6.98
N ARG A 342 -9.55 12.87 6.45
CA ARG A 342 -8.63 13.74 5.71
C ARG A 342 -8.11 14.88 6.58
N VAL A 343 -7.84 14.60 7.84
CA VAL A 343 -7.28 15.55 8.81
C VAL A 343 -5.78 15.34 8.89
N GLY A 344 -5.00 16.30 8.39
CA GLY A 344 -3.54 16.34 8.53
C GLY A 344 -3.08 17.29 9.63
N GLU A 345 -3.99 18.14 10.11
CA GLU A 345 -3.72 19.16 11.13
C GLU A 345 -4.94 19.33 12.03
N LEU A 346 -4.73 19.39 13.34
CA LEU A 346 -5.72 19.76 14.34
C LEU A 346 -5.51 21.24 14.70
N ASP A 347 -6.56 22.05 14.55
CA ASP A 347 -6.51 23.46 14.88
C ASP A 347 -6.43 23.66 16.39
N CYS A 348 -7.18 22.91 17.16
CA CYS A 348 -7.04 22.86 18.61
C CYS A 348 -7.40 21.50 19.19
N VAL A 349 -6.81 21.21 20.32
CA VAL A 349 -7.08 20.05 21.15
C VAL A 349 -7.44 20.54 22.55
N PHE A 350 -8.53 20.06 23.10
CA PHE A 350 -8.91 20.30 24.47
C PHE A 350 -8.67 19.03 25.28
N LEU A 351 -7.97 19.14 26.38
CA LEU A 351 -7.77 18.05 27.32
C LEU A 351 -8.48 18.40 28.62
N THR A 352 -9.33 17.50 29.09
CA THR A 352 -10.12 17.70 30.29
C THR A 352 -9.27 17.47 31.55
N HIS A 353 -8.40 16.48 31.53
CA HIS A 353 -7.46 16.12 32.60
C HIS A 353 -6.27 15.32 32.06
N ALA A 354 -5.30 15.03 32.92
CA ALA A 354 -4.04 14.42 32.51
C ALA A 354 -4.06 12.88 32.39
N ASP A 355 -5.16 12.20 32.74
CA ASP A 355 -5.20 10.75 32.81
C ASP A 355 -4.99 10.08 31.44
N LEU A 356 -4.41 8.90 31.45
CA LEU A 356 -4.00 8.21 30.23
C LEU A 356 -5.16 7.84 29.31
N ASP A 357 -6.35 7.63 29.85
CA ASP A 357 -7.57 7.34 29.09
C ASP A 357 -8.13 8.55 28.33
N HIS A 358 -7.58 9.75 28.58
CA HIS A 358 -7.91 10.98 27.86
C HIS A 358 -6.76 11.49 26.98
N THR A 359 -5.54 10.97 27.14
CA THR A 359 -4.37 11.64 26.56
C THR A 359 -3.43 10.73 25.76
N ASN A 360 -3.33 9.42 26.09
CA ASN A 360 -2.28 8.55 25.55
C ASN A 360 -2.30 8.43 24.02
N ALA A 361 -3.46 8.46 23.39
CA ALA A 361 -3.58 8.35 21.94
C ALA A 361 -3.14 9.66 21.24
N LEU A 362 -3.46 10.82 21.81
CA LEU A 362 -2.97 12.12 21.34
C LEU A 362 -1.45 12.20 21.48
N MET A 363 -0.90 11.81 22.64
CA MET A 363 0.52 11.88 22.91
C MET A 363 1.34 11.00 21.95
N TYR A 364 0.79 9.84 21.54
CA TYR A 364 1.38 9.04 20.47
C TYR A 364 1.51 9.84 19.16
N LEU A 365 0.44 10.56 18.74
CA LEU A 365 0.47 11.33 17.50
C LEU A 365 1.46 12.50 17.53
N ILE A 366 1.59 13.15 18.67
CA ILE A 366 2.53 14.27 18.88
C ILE A 366 3.98 13.76 18.87
N LYS A 367 4.28 12.70 19.63
CA LYS A 367 5.64 12.12 19.73
C LYS A 367 6.14 11.60 18.39
N GLU A 368 5.29 10.89 17.66
CA GLU A 368 5.64 10.31 16.36
C GLU A 368 5.52 11.30 15.18
N ASP A 369 5.17 12.57 15.44
CA ASP A 369 5.00 13.63 14.43
C ASP A 369 4.09 13.23 13.26
N ILE A 370 2.97 12.58 13.58
CA ILE A 370 2.04 12.02 12.59
C ILE A 370 1.06 13.07 12.10
N ILE A 371 0.57 13.93 13.01
CA ILE A 371 -0.42 14.97 12.75
C ILE A 371 0.07 16.26 13.43
N LYS A 372 -0.05 17.36 12.72
CA LYS A 372 0.26 18.68 13.28
C LYS A 372 -0.85 19.11 14.23
N VAL A 373 -0.47 19.65 15.37
CA VAL A 373 -1.37 20.28 16.35
C VAL A 373 -0.95 21.73 16.51
N LYS A 374 -1.88 22.67 16.35
CA LYS A 374 -1.56 24.11 16.52
C LYS A 374 -1.58 24.52 17.97
N ILE A 375 -2.67 24.21 18.68
CA ILE A 375 -2.91 24.66 20.05
C ILE A 375 -3.45 23.50 20.89
N ILE A 376 -2.92 23.37 22.10
CA ILE A 376 -3.48 22.49 23.14
C ILE A 376 -4.03 23.38 24.24
N TYR A 377 -5.29 23.18 24.59
CA TYR A 377 -5.95 23.83 25.71
C TYR A 377 -5.98 22.89 26.90
N LEU A 378 -5.45 23.34 28.02
CA LEU A 378 -5.43 22.62 29.30
C LEU A 378 -6.28 23.36 30.33
N PRO A 379 -6.87 22.69 31.33
CA PRO A 379 -7.55 23.38 32.42
C PRO A 379 -6.58 24.26 33.21
N ILE A 380 -7.05 25.34 33.75
CA ILE A 380 -6.20 26.31 34.54
C ILE A 380 -5.51 25.63 35.71
N LEU A 381 -6.08 24.57 36.24
CA LEU A 381 -5.50 23.76 37.32
C LEU A 381 -4.18 23.07 36.90
N ALA A 382 -3.97 22.86 35.60
CA ALA A 382 -2.72 22.28 35.08
C ALA A 382 -1.49 23.16 35.22
N LEU A 383 -1.65 24.44 35.55
CA LEU A 383 -0.51 25.35 35.74
C LEU A 383 0.45 24.96 36.88
N ASN A 384 -0.11 24.33 37.93
CA ASN A 384 0.66 23.95 39.13
C ASN A 384 0.67 22.42 39.35
N ASP A 385 0.28 21.63 38.35
CA ASP A 385 0.20 20.20 38.46
C ASP A 385 1.22 19.49 37.55
N GLU A 386 2.22 18.88 38.22
CA GLU A 386 3.29 18.14 37.51
C GLU A 386 2.79 16.97 36.66
N SER A 387 1.57 16.47 36.92
CA SER A 387 0.97 15.40 36.11
C SER A 387 0.80 15.78 34.62
N TYR A 388 0.78 17.07 34.29
CA TYR A 388 0.71 17.57 32.93
C TYR A 388 2.06 17.69 32.22
N ASN A 389 3.19 17.51 32.93
CA ASN A 389 4.52 17.66 32.34
C ASN A 389 4.73 16.73 31.14
N TYR A 390 4.22 15.50 31.19
CA TYR A 390 4.34 14.56 30.06
C TYR A 390 3.58 15.00 28.81
N ILE A 391 2.69 16.01 28.88
CA ILE A 391 1.98 16.66 27.77
C ILE A 391 2.73 17.92 27.36
N THR A 392 3.06 18.80 28.31
CA THR A 392 3.63 20.12 28.05
C THR A 392 5.05 20.04 27.53
N GLU A 393 5.90 19.13 28.02
CA GLU A 393 7.26 18.95 27.53
C GLU A 393 7.33 18.53 26.05
N PRO A 394 6.64 17.47 25.60
CA PRO A 394 6.61 17.12 24.18
C PRO A 394 5.96 18.20 23.32
N ALA A 395 4.94 18.91 23.82
CA ALA A 395 4.33 20.03 23.11
C ALA A 395 5.33 21.15 22.87
N ALA A 396 6.11 21.51 23.89
CA ALA A 396 7.18 22.52 23.80
C ALA A 396 8.28 22.10 22.80
N GLN A 397 8.72 20.85 22.85
CA GLN A 397 9.71 20.30 21.90
C GLN A 397 9.23 20.38 20.44
N LYS A 398 7.92 20.20 20.21
CA LYS A 398 7.29 20.29 18.89
C LYS A 398 6.79 21.70 18.54
N LYS A 399 7.05 22.70 19.39
CA LYS A 399 6.59 24.08 19.22
C LYS A 399 5.09 24.22 19.12
N ILE A 400 4.33 23.38 19.82
CA ILE A 400 2.87 23.45 19.92
C ILE A 400 2.52 24.48 21.01
N ALA A 401 1.63 25.42 20.70
CA ALA A 401 1.16 26.39 21.68
C ALA A 401 0.29 25.70 22.74
N VAL A 402 0.60 25.92 24.02
CA VAL A 402 -0.21 25.47 25.14
C VAL A 402 -0.88 26.69 25.76
N LYS A 403 -2.20 26.61 25.95
CA LYS A 403 -3.02 27.65 26.58
C LYS A 403 -3.84 27.04 27.71
N TYR A 404 -4.09 27.83 28.73
CA TYR A 404 -4.86 27.43 29.91
C TYR A 404 -6.21 28.11 29.89
N ILE A 405 -7.26 27.36 30.23
CA ILE A 405 -8.66 27.79 30.19
C ILE A 405 -9.36 27.49 31.51
N GLY A 406 -10.24 28.40 31.90
CA GLY A 406 -11.07 28.29 33.10
C GLY A 406 -12.55 28.40 32.83
N LYS A 407 -13.34 28.29 33.90
CA LYS A 407 -14.78 28.42 33.80
C LYS A 407 -15.20 29.83 33.32
N GLY A 408 -15.96 29.90 32.25
CA GLY A 408 -16.45 31.15 31.68
C GLY A 408 -15.63 31.67 30.49
N ASP A 409 -14.51 31.07 30.16
CA ASP A 409 -13.71 31.46 28.99
C ASP A 409 -14.47 31.15 27.70
N ILE A 410 -14.45 32.11 26.77
CA ILE A 410 -14.99 31.94 25.43
C ILE A 410 -13.81 31.88 24.45
N ILE A 411 -13.76 30.81 23.66
CA ILE A 411 -12.69 30.59 22.68
C ILE A 411 -13.27 30.69 21.27
N ASN A 412 -12.83 31.72 20.55
CA ASN A 412 -13.12 31.86 19.14
C ASN A 412 -12.06 31.11 18.32
N ILE A 413 -12.50 30.23 17.44
CA ILE A 413 -11.63 29.42 16.56
C ILE A 413 -11.86 29.92 15.14
N ASP A 414 -11.15 30.97 14.75
CA ASP A 414 -11.23 31.62 13.44
C ASP A 414 -10.54 30.80 12.31
#